data_310d3b736de39f108f5a0ff21328ca54
#
_entry.id   310d3b736de39f108f5a0ff21328ca54
#
_cell.length_a   1.000
_cell.length_b   1.000
_cell.length_c   1.000
_cell.angle_alpha   90.00
_cell.angle_beta   90.00
_cell.angle_gamma   90.00
#
_symmetry.space_group_name_H-M   'P 1'
#
loop_
_entity.id
_entity.type
_entity.pdbx_description
1 polymer ?
#
loop_
_entity_poly.entity_id
_entity_poly.type
_entity_poly.pdbx_seq_one_letter_code
_entity_poly.pdbx_strand_id
1 'polypeptide(L)'
;MENSAPERQQVRVTILSRPYTLLTSGDSREVEEVAAGVNDLMLSIAAKAPNADSTRIAVLACLHLADRMRTLERDLSQLKQRVDRKSEEFAGMLEQLIAE
;
A
#
# COMPACT_ATOMS: atom_id res chain seq x y z
N MET A 1 -28.29 -16.69 16.31
CA MET A 1 -27.51 -16.71 15.97
C MET A 1 -26.75 -15.94 15.43
N GLU A 2 -26.07 -15.74 15.48
CA GLU A 2 -25.41 -14.98 14.95
C GLU A 2 -24.51 -15.26 14.09
N ASN A 3 -24.37 -14.65 13.27
CA ASN A 3 -23.51 -14.77 12.20
C ASN A 3 -22.15 -14.36 12.60
N SER A 4 -21.18 -15.20 12.49
CA SER A 4 -19.82 -14.85 12.87
C SER A 4 -19.04 -14.19 11.74
N ALA A 5 -19.57 -14.16 10.52
CA ALA A 5 -18.89 -13.54 9.40
C ALA A 5 -19.03 -12.01 9.52
N PRO A 6 -17.98 -11.25 9.21
CA PRO A 6 -18.08 -9.79 9.21
C PRO A 6 -19.08 -9.33 8.15
N GLU A 7 -19.83 -8.31 8.48
CA GLU A 7 -20.77 -7.74 7.54
C GLU A 7 -20.01 -7.03 6.43
N ARG A 8 -20.47 -7.26 5.21
CA ARG A 8 -19.90 -6.57 4.06
C ARG A 8 -20.66 -5.27 3.85
N GLN A 9 -19.91 -4.21 3.72
CA GLN A 9 -20.46 -2.89 3.46
C GLN A 9 -20.19 -2.48 2.03
N GLN A 10 -21.10 -1.74 1.46
CA GLN A 10 -20.92 -1.14 0.15
C GLN A 10 -20.26 0.22 0.33
N VAL A 11 -19.22 0.46 -0.43
CA VAL A 11 -18.50 1.72 -0.41
C VAL A 11 -18.48 2.27 -1.83
N ARG A 12 -18.98 3.50 -2.00
CA ARG A 12 -18.93 4.16 -3.30
C ARG A 12 -17.71 5.03 -3.38
N VAL A 13 -16.95 4.84 -4.44
CA VAL A 13 -15.73 5.63 -4.69
C VAL A 13 -15.80 6.17 -6.11
N THR A 14 -15.10 7.27 -6.34
CA THR A 14 -15.05 7.88 -7.67
C THR A 14 -13.61 7.93 -8.14
N ILE A 15 -13.36 7.34 -9.29
CA ILE A 15 -12.02 7.29 -9.88
C ILE A 15 -12.13 7.76 -11.33
N LEU A 16 -11.40 8.81 -11.69
CA LEU A 16 -11.47 9.47 -12.99
C LEU A 16 -12.90 9.82 -13.37
N SER A 17 -13.61 10.43 -12.42
CA SER A 17 -14.99 10.89 -12.57
C SER A 17 -16.01 9.78 -12.79
N ARG A 18 -15.62 8.52 -12.58
CA ARG A 18 -16.54 7.39 -12.70
C ARG A 18 -16.79 6.78 -11.32
N PRO A 19 -18.06 6.52 -10.99
CA PRO A 19 -18.38 5.91 -9.71
C PRO A 19 -18.20 4.39 -9.76
N TYR A 20 -17.72 3.85 -8.65
CA TYR A 20 -17.61 2.41 -8.46
C TYR A 20 -18.15 2.06 -7.09
N THR A 21 -18.83 0.93 -7.02
CA THR A 21 -19.32 0.41 -5.75
C THR A 21 -18.51 -0.81 -5.40
N LEU A 22 -17.87 -0.77 -4.24
CA LEU A 22 -17.01 -1.84 -3.77
C LEU A 22 -17.61 -2.46 -2.52
N LEU A 23 -17.36 -3.74 -2.34
CA LEU A 23 -17.74 -4.44 -1.12
C LEU A 23 -16.51 -4.62 -0.25
N THR A 24 -16.63 -4.26 1.01
CA THR A 24 -15.55 -4.46 1.96
C THR A 24 -16.09 -5.03 3.25
N SER A 25 -15.34 -5.91 3.86
CA SER A 25 -15.60 -6.38 5.21
C SER A 25 -14.78 -5.62 6.24
N GLY A 26 -13.92 -4.72 5.78
CA GLY A 26 -13.09 -3.92 6.64
C GLY A 26 -13.64 -2.51 6.84
N ASP A 27 -12.75 -1.62 7.21
CA ASP A 27 -13.10 -0.22 7.44
C ASP A 27 -13.36 0.48 6.11
N SER A 28 -14.57 1.02 5.94
CA SER A 28 -14.93 1.72 4.71
C SER A 28 -14.07 2.97 4.50
N ARG A 29 -13.59 3.58 5.59
CA ARG A 29 -12.73 4.75 5.50
C ARG A 29 -11.39 4.41 4.84
N GLU A 30 -10.84 3.26 5.16
CA GLU A 30 -9.59 2.81 4.53
C GLU A 30 -9.77 2.63 3.03
N VAL A 31 -10.90 2.04 2.62
CA VAL A 31 -11.19 1.85 1.21
C VAL A 31 -11.33 3.20 0.50
N GLU A 32 -11.99 4.15 1.14
CA GLU A 32 -12.14 5.49 0.59
C GLU A 32 -10.79 6.18 0.44
N GLU A 33 -9.91 6.04 1.42
CA GLU A 33 -8.57 6.63 1.35
C GLU A 33 -7.72 6.01 0.25
N VAL A 34 -7.78 4.68 0.11
CA VAL A 34 -7.06 3.98 -0.95
C VAL A 34 -7.58 4.44 -2.32
N ALA A 35 -8.90 4.53 -2.47
CA ALA A 35 -9.49 4.96 -3.73
C ALA A 35 -9.12 6.40 -4.07
N ALA A 36 -9.08 7.27 -3.06
CA ALA A 36 -8.65 8.65 -3.26
C ALA A 36 -7.20 8.72 -3.74
N GLY A 37 -6.34 7.88 -3.17
CA GLY A 37 -4.94 7.80 -3.60
C GLY A 37 -4.80 7.32 -5.04
N VAL A 38 -5.58 6.32 -5.43
CA VAL A 38 -5.59 5.83 -6.80
C VAL A 38 -6.09 6.92 -7.75
N ASN A 39 -7.16 7.61 -7.37
CA ASN A 39 -7.69 8.70 -8.18
C ASN A 39 -6.66 9.80 -8.39
N ASP A 40 -5.99 10.21 -7.32
CA ASP A 40 -4.96 11.27 -7.41
C ASP A 40 -3.82 10.84 -8.33
N LEU A 41 -3.39 9.59 -8.23
CA LEU A 41 -2.34 9.07 -9.10
C LEU A 41 -2.78 9.08 -10.55
N MET A 42 -3.99 8.60 -10.83
CA MET A 42 -4.49 8.54 -12.20
C MET A 42 -4.69 9.93 -12.78
N LEU A 43 -5.15 10.90 -11.98
CA LEU A 43 -5.26 12.28 -12.43
C LEU A 43 -3.88 12.88 -12.76
N SER A 44 -2.88 12.56 -11.95
CA SER A 44 -1.51 13.00 -12.18
C SER A 44 -0.98 12.45 -13.51
N ILE A 45 -1.24 11.18 -13.79
CA ILE A 45 -0.82 10.55 -15.04
C ILE A 45 -1.56 11.18 -16.23
N ALA A 46 -2.87 11.40 -16.07
CA ALA A 46 -3.67 12.01 -17.12
C ALA A 46 -3.15 13.40 -17.50
N ALA A 47 -2.72 14.17 -16.51
CA ALA A 47 -2.17 15.49 -16.74
C ALA A 47 -0.89 15.45 -17.58
N LYS A 48 -0.11 14.39 -17.43
CA LYS A 48 1.16 14.22 -18.18
C LYS A 48 0.96 13.53 -19.51
N ALA A 49 -0.16 12.86 -19.71
CA ALA A 49 -0.46 12.12 -20.92
C ALA A 49 -1.88 12.48 -21.39
N PRO A 50 -2.09 13.70 -21.88
CA PRO A 50 -3.44 14.20 -22.16
C PRO A 50 -4.18 13.44 -23.25
N ASN A 51 -3.46 12.69 -24.08
CA ASN A 51 -4.10 11.94 -25.16
C ASN A 51 -4.35 10.47 -24.79
N ALA A 52 -4.00 10.07 -23.57
CA ALA A 52 -4.19 8.69 -23.15
C ALA A 52 -5.63 8.47 -22.69
N ASP A 53 -6.20 7.33 -23.09
CA ASP A 53 -7.53 6.95 -22.61
C ASP A 53 -7.45 6.39 -21.20
N SER A 54 -8.59 6.10 -20.61
CA SER A 54 -8.66 5.65 -19.22
C SER A 54 -7.97 4.29 -19.01
N THR A 55 -8.03 3.41 -20.00
CA THR A 55 -7.36 2.11 -19.93
C THR A 55 -5.85 2.29 -19.85
N ARG A 56 -5.30 3.16 -20.70
CA ARG A 56 -3.86 3.39 -20.70
C ARG A 56 -3.41 4.04 -19.40
N ILE A 57 -4.19 4.99 -18.91
CA ILE A 57 -3.91 5.64 -17.62
C ILE A 57 -3.90 4.59 -16.50
N ALA A 58 -4.87 3.68 -16.50
CA ALA A 58 -4.95 2.63 -15.49
C ALA A 58 -3.73 1.70 -15.54
N VAL A 59 -3.30 1.31 -16.75
CA VAL A 59 -2.12 0.46 -16.89
C VAL A 59 -0.87 1.17 -16.37
N LEU A 60 -0.70 2.44 -16.71
CA LEU A 60 0.43 3.22 -16.21
C LEU A 60 0.38 3.36 -14.69
N ALA A 61 -0.81 3.55 -14.13
CA ALA A 61 -0.98 3.60 -12.68
C ALA A 61 -0.59 2.27 -12.03
N CYS A 62 -1.00 1.15 -12.61
CA CYS A 62 -0.62 -0.17 -12.10
C CYS A 62 0.89 -0.37 -12.12
N LEU A 63 1.54 0.03 -13.19
CA LEU A 63 3.00 -0.08 -13.29
C LEU A 63 3.68 0.78 -12.24
N HIS A 64 3.18 1.99 -12.03
CA HIS A 64 3.72 2.89 -11.03
C HIS A 64 3.57 2.29 -9.62
N LEU A 65 2.39 1.75 -9.32
CA LEU A 65 2.14 1.17 -8.01
C LEU A 65 2.96 -0.10 -7.78
N ALA A 66 3.11 -0.93 -8.80
CA ALA A 66 3.94 -2.12 -8.70
C ALA A 66 5.40 -1.76 -8.44
N ASP A 67 5.90 -0.72 -9.11
CA ASP A 67 7.26 -0.25 -8.89
C ASP A 67 7.44 0.26 -7.46
N ARG A 68 6.48 1.02 -6.96
CA ARG A 68 6.53 1.50 -5.58
C ARG A 68 6.48 0.34 -4.58
N MET A 69 5.67 -0.68 -4.85
CA MET A 69 5.64 -1.86 -4.00
C MET A 69 7.01 -2.52 -3.92
N ARG A 70 7.69 -2.67 -5.06
CA ARG A 70 9.02 -3.27 -5.07
C ARG A 70 10.02 -2.45 -4.27
N THR A 71 9.95 -1.13 -4.42
CA THR A 71 10.82 -0.24 -3.67
C THR A 71 10.59 -0.36 -2.17
N LEU A 72 9.32 -0.38 -1.75
CA LEU A 72 8.97 -0.50 -0.34
C LEU A 72 9.40 -1.85 0.21
N GLU A 73 9.22 -2.93 -0.55
CA GLU A 73 9.66 -4.26 -0.13
C GLU A 73 11.17 -4.32 0.06
N ARG A 74 11.91 -3.69 -0.86
CA ARG A 74 13.37 -3.62 -0.76
C ARG A 74 13.80 -2.81 0.46
N ASP A 75 13.17 -1.66 0.67
CA ASP A 75 13.49 -0.80 1.81
C ASP A 75 13.18 -1.50 3.12
N LEU A 76 12.06 -2.21 3.19
CA LEU A 76 11.70 -2.97 4.37
C LEU A 76 12.72 -4.08 4.65
N SER A 77 13.14 -4.79 3.61
CA SER A 77 14.14 -5.85 3.74
C SER A 77 15.46 -5.29 4.25
N GLN A 78 15.89 -4.14 3.71
CA GLN A 78 17.14 -3.51 4.14
C GLN A 78 17.05 -3.04 5.59
N LEU A 79 15.92 -2.46 5.96
CA LEU A 79 15.70 -2.02 7.34
C LEU A 79 15.74 -3.20 8.29
N LYS A 80 15.08 -4.30 7.91
CA LYS A 80 15.07 -5.52 8.72
C LYS A 80 16.48 -6.06 8.92
N GLN A 81 17.29 -6.08 7.87
CA GLN A 81 18.67 -6.51 7.96
C GLN A 81 19.48 -5.64 8.91
N ARG A 82 19.25 -4.32 8.86
CA ARG A 82 19.96 -3.40 9.75
C ARG A 82 19.57 -3.61 11.20
N VAL A 83 18.29 -3.84 11.45
CA VAL A 83 17.80 -4.10 12.80
C VAL A 83 18.39 -5.40 13.32
N ASP A 84 18.38 -6.45 12.51
CA ASP A 84 18.94 -7.73 12.90
C ASP A 84 20.45 -7.61 13.23
N ARG A 85 21.17 -6.87 12.39
CA ARG A 85 22.62 -6.67 12.62
C ARG A 85 22.86 -5.90 13.91
N LYS A 86 22.09 -4.86 14.16
CA LYS A 86 22.23 -4.09 15.39
C LYS A 86 21.89 -4.91 16.61
N SER A 87 20.88 -5.76 16.51
CA SER A 87 20.51 -6.66 17.60
C SER A 87 21.63 -7.65 17.90
N GLU A 88 22.27 -8.19 16.86
CA GLU A 88 23.39 -9.11 17.05
C GLU A 88 24.59 -8.41 17.68
N GLU A 89 24.88 -7.19 17.22
CA GLU A 89 25.97 -6.42 17.81
C GLU A 89 25.72 -6.16 19.29
N PHE A 90 24.49 -5.77 19.62
CA PHE A 90 24.11 -5.46 20.98
C PHE A 90 24.19 -6.72 21.86
N ALA A 91 23.71 -7.85 21.35
CA ALA A 91 23.77 -9.11 22.06
C ALA A 91 25.23 -9.54 22.32
N GLY A 92 26.08 -9.31 21.30
CA GLY A 92 27.53 -9.62 21.46
C GLY A 92 28.16 -8.75 22.53
N MET A 93 27.81 -7.48 22.59
CA MET A 93 28.34 -6.59 23.63
C MET A 93 27.88 -7.01 25.00
N LEU A 94 26.63 -7.42 25.14
CA LEU A 94 26.12 -7.91 26.41
C LEU A 94 26.82 -9.20 26.85
N GLU A 95 27.07 -10.10 25.90
CA GLU A 95 27.79 -11.33 26.20
C GLU A 95 29.20 -11.05 26.74
N GLN A 96 29.87 -10.08 26.14
CA GLN A 96 31.21 -9.71 26.61
C GLN A 96 31.19 -9.17 28.03
N LEU A 97 30.16 -8.37 28.35
CA LEU A 97 30.04 -7.85 29.70
C LEU A 97 29.74 -8.94 30.73
N ILE A 98 28.95 -9.92 30.35
CA ILE A 98 28.60 -11.02 31.23
C ILE A 98 29.74 -12.01 31.40
N ALA A 99 30.51 -12.21 30.36
CA ALA A 99 31.60 -13.19 30.36
C ALA A 99 32.75 -12.82 31.29
N GLU A 100 32.84 -11.56 31.68
CA GLU A 100 33.81 -11.14 32.65
C GLU A 100 33.26 -11.38 34.05
#